data_0a3a3829abacc48e901d9219c808c4d5
#
_entry.id   0a3a3829abacc48e901d9219c808c4d5
#
_cell.length_a   1.000
_cell.length_b   1.000
_cell.length_c   1.000
_cell.angle_alpha   90.00
_cell.angle_beta   90.00
_cell.angle_gamma   90.00
#
_symmetry.space_group_name_H-M   'P 1'
#
loop_
_entity.id
_entity.type
_entity.pdbx_description
1 polymer ?
#
loop_
_entity_poly.entity_id
_entity_poly.type
_entity_poly.pdbx_seq_one_letter_code
_entity_poly.pdbx_strand_id
1 'polypeptide(L)'
;MLSYNKMLGQLQDAGNTTTLAGYLRLLEAAFLASGLELFSKGHVRKRGSSPKLLLWNNALVSALGLRTHKQAMADGAWWGRLVENAVGAHLLNGLPAANFGVTYWRDGDREVDFVVSQGTQVWAIEVKSGRPGKLSGLEAFRQRYPKARVWLVGGGGVDLEEFFLRPATDWFA
;
A
#
# COMPACT_ATOMS: atom_id res chain seq x y z
N MET A 1 3.37 -5.99 9.00
CA MET A 1 2.43 -6.68 8.08
C MET A 1 1.83 -7.89 8.75
N LEU A 2 0.52 -8.14 8.59
CA LEU A 2 -0.18 -9.29 9.17
C LEU A 2 -0.26 -10.41 8.13
N SER A 3 0.34 -11.58 8.45
CA SER A 3 0.12 -12.79 7.64
C SER A 3 -1.27 -13.36 7.90
N TYR A 4 -1.82 -14.15 6.96
CA TYR A 4 -3.09 -14.84 7.18
C TYR A 4 -3.10 -15.65 8.49
N ASN A 5 -2.00 -16.31 8.84
CA ASN A 5 -1.89 -17.06 10.10
C ASN A 5 -1.94 -16.16 11.33
N LYS A 6 -1.31 -14.96 11.28
CA LYS A 6 -1.40 -13.98 12.37
C LYS A 6 -2.80 -13.38 12.48
N MET A 7 -3.48 -13.16 11.35
CA MET A 7 -4.88 -12.69 11.34
C MET A 7 -5.80 -13.75 11.95
N LEU A 8 -5.65 -15.02 11.59
CA LEU A 8 -6.42 -16.12 12.19
C LEU A 8 -6.25 -16.17 13.71
N GLY A 9 -5.05 -15.94 14.22
CA GLY A 9 -4.80 -15.92 15.67
C GLY A 9 -5.43 -14.73 16.40
N GLN A 10 -5.92 -13.72 15.69
CA GLN A 10 -6.57 -12.53 16.27
C GLN A 10 -8.09 -12.50 16.06
N LEU A 11 -8.62 -13.32 15.18
CA LEU A 11 -10.03 -13.38 14.84
C LEU A 11 -10.65 -14.63 15.46
N GLN A 12 -11.76 -14.46 16.16
CA GLN A 12 -12.59 -15.59 16.60
C GLN A 12 -13.36 -16.13 15.40
N ASP A 13 -13.45 -17.43 15.29
CA ASP A 13 -14.23 -18.15 14.27
C ASP A 13 -13.88 -17.83 12.78
N ALA A 14 -12.66 -17.38 12.52
CA ALA A 14 -12.22 -17.04 11.15
C ALA A 14 -12.01 -18.29 10.25
N GLY A 15 -12.18 -19.47 10.78
CA GLY A 15 -11.98 -20.74 10.05
C GLY A 15 -10.51 -20.99 9.71
N ASN A 16 -10.16 -21.03 8.44
CA ASN A 16 -8.80 -21.24 7.97
C ASN A 16 -8.33 -20.13 7.02
N THR A 17 -7.07 -20.21 6.58
CA THR A 17 -6.47 -19.20 5.66
C THR A 17 -7.23 -19.04 4.35
N THR A 18 -7.86 -20.10 3.83
CA THR A 18 -8.66 -20.09 2.61
C THR A 18 -9.96 -19.31 2.83
N THR A 19 -10.63 -19.55 3.96
CA THR A 19 -11.83 -18.80 4.37
C THR A 19 -11.51 -17.30 4.52
N LEU A 20 -10.41 -16.99 5.20
CA LEU A 20 -9.99 -15.61 5.40
C LEU A 20 -9.66 -14.91 4.07
N ALA A 21 -8.99 -15.59 3.14
CA ALA A 21 -8.77 -15.08 1.80
C ALA A 21 -10.07 -14.88 1.01
N GLY A 22 -11.09 -15.72 1.27
CA GLY A 22 -12.44 -15.54 0.75
C GLY A 22 -13.10 -14.27 1.28
N TYR A 23 -13.04 -14.03 2.57
CA TYR A 23 -13.56 -12.80 3.19
C TYR A 23 -12.87 -11.55 2.65
N LEU A 24 -11.54 -11.58 2.49
CA LEU A 24 -10.82 -10.44 1.92
C LEU A 24 -11.31 -10.12 0.49
N ARG A 25 -11.57 -11.15 -0.33
CA ARG A 25 -12.15 -10.95 -1.68
C ARG A 25 -13.55 -10.32 -1.65
N LEU A 26 -14.38 -10.70 -0.68
CA LEU A 26 -15.70 -10.08 -0.50
C LEU A 26 -15.59 -8.61 -0.10
N LEU A 27 -14.68 -8.29 0.83
CA LEU A 27 -14.39 -6.91 1.23
C LEU A 27 -13.82 -6.07 0.07
N GLU A 28 -13.00 -6.69 -0.77
CA GLU A 28 -12.45 -6.04 -1.97
C GLU A 28 -13.53 -5.76 -3.01
N ALA A 29 -14.43 -6.73 -3.26
CA ALA A 29 -15.57 -6.54 -4.15
C ALA A 29 -16.55 -5.46 -3.65
N ALA A 30 -16.59 -5.23 -2.34
CA ALA A 30 -17.38 -4.16 -1.71
C ALA A 30 -16.62 -2.82 -1.60
N PHE A 31 -15.40 -2.70 -2.13
CA PHE A 31 -14.53 -1.52 -2.03
C PHE A 31 -14.26 -1.09 -0.57
N LEU A 32 -14.19 -2.03 0.35
CA LEU A 32 -13.89 -1.77 1.77
C LEU A 32 -12.40 -1.95 2.07
N ALA A 33 -11.85 -3.10 1.68
CA ALA A 33 -10.44 -3.44 1.92
C ALA A 33 -9.87 -4.23 0.77
N SER A 34 -8.61 -3.97 0.42
CA SER A 34 -7.83 -4.75 -0.56
C SER A 34 -6.62 -5.38 0.09
N GLY A 35 -6.20 -6.52 -0.45
CA GLY A 35 -4.94 -7.15 -0.14
C GLY A 35 -3.93 -6.95 -1.26
N LEU A 36 -3.10 -5.93 -1.17
CA LEU A 36 -2.05 -5.72 -2.16
C LEU A 36 -1.09 -6.91 -2.18
N GLU A 37 -0.77 -7.33 -3.38
CA GLU A 37 0.12 -8.46 -3.62
C GLU A 37 1.58 -8.04 -3.64
N LEU A 38 2.48 -9.00 -3.34
CA LEU A 38 3.91 -8.79 -3.44
C LEU A 38 4.32 -8.66 -4.92
N PHE A 39 4.97 -7.56 -5.28
CA PHE A 39 5.50 -7.35 -6.61
C PHE A 39 6.63 -8.34 -6.92
N SER A 40 6.53 -9.03 -8.06
CA SER A 40 7.59 -9.88 -8.59
C SER A 40 7.58 -9.83 -10.12
N LYS A 41 8.49 -9.08 -10.71
CA LYS A 41 8.60 -9.00 -12.16
C LYS A 41 9.26 -10.28 -12.72
N GLY A 42 8.50 -11.03 -13.51
CA GLY A 42 9.03 -12.20 -14.24
C GLY A 42 9.24 -13.46 -13.40
N HIS A 43 8.83 -13.48 -12.14
CA HIS A 43 8.89 -14.66 -11.29
C HIS A 43 7.50 -15.24 -11.05
N VAL A 44 7.40 -16.57 -11.16
CA VAL A 44 6.19 -17.29 -10.72
C VAL A 44 5.91 -16.91 -9.28
N ARG A 45 4.72 -16.34 -9.06
CA ARG A 45 4.25 -15.89 -7.76
C ARG A 45 4.37 -17.02 -6.73
N LYS A 46 5.07 -16.79 -5.64
CA LYS A 46 4.99 -17.70 -4.47
C LYS A 46 3.57 -17.57 -3.91
N ARG A 47 2.72 -18.59 -4.17
CA ARG A 47 1.43 -18.73 -3.49
C ARG A 47 1.69 -18.66 -1.98
N GLY A 48 1.05 -17.72 -1.29
CA GLY A 48 1.13 -17.61 0.16
C GLY A 48 1.93 -16.42 0.70
N SER A 49 2.34 -15.43 -0.12
CA SER A 49 2.82 -14.16 0.43
C SER A 49 1.69 -13.46 1.18
N SER A 50 2.01 -12.95 2.38
CA SER A 50 1.05 -12.17 3.17
C SER A 50 0.69 -10.89 2.41
N PRO A 51 -0.60 -10.61 2.18
CA PRO A 51 -1.00 -9.38 1.52
C PRO A 51 -0.72 -8.17 2.42
N LYS A 52 -0.42 -7.02 1.81
CA LYS A 52 -0.45 -5.74 2.51
C LYS A 52 -1.88 -5.24 2.47
N LEU A 53 -2.55 -5.18 3.64
CA LEU A 53 -3.93 -4.73 3.73
C LEU A 53 -4.01 -3.22 3.58
N LEU A 54 -4.99 -2.77 2.81
CA LEU A 54 -5.29 -1.39 2.52
C LEU A 54 -6.80 -1.16 2.58
N LEU A 55 -7.25 -0.07 3.17
CA LEU A 55 -8.64 0.36 3.13
C LEU A 55 -8.85 1.35 1.97
N TRP A 56 -9.94 1.19 1.22
CA TRP A 56 -10.26 2.04 0.08
C TRP A 56 -10.61 3.47 0.46
N ASN A 57 -10.94 3.71 1.74
CA ASN A 57 -11.29 5.04 2.24
C ASN A 57 -10.79 5.24 3.68
N ASN A 58 -10.05 6.31 3.90
CA ASN A 58 -9.56 6.67 5.24
C ASN A 58 -10.68 6.97 6.25
N ALA A 59 -11.88 7.33 5.80
CA ALA A 59 -13.02 7.50 6.71
C ALA A 59 -13.34 6.22 7.49
N LEU A 60 -13.15 5.04 6.88
CA LEU A 60 -13.29 3.75 7.55
C LEU A 60 -12.26 3.58 8.67
N VAL A 61 -11.00 3.96 8.41
CA VAL A 61 -9.93 3.92 9.43
C VAL A 61 -10.28 4.82 10.60
N SER A 62 -10.74 6.04 10.30
CA SER A 62 -11.08 7.04 11.31
C SER A 62 -12.30 6.63 12.13
N ALA A 63 -13.34 6.08 11.50
CA ALA A 63 -14.54 5.62 12.16
C ALA A 63 -14.27 4.45 13.12
N LEU A 64 -13.44 3.49 12.72
CA LEU A 64 -13.07 2.33 13.53
C LEU A 64 -12.04 2.68 14.60
N GLY A 65 -11.19 3.66 14.35
CA GLY A 65 -10.10 4.06 15.24
C GLY A 65 -10.54 4.89 16.44
N LEU A 66 -11.77 5.43 16.44
CA LEU A 66 -12.35 6.27 17.51
C LEU A 66 -11.43 7.41 17.98
N ARG A 67 -10.56 7.92 17.09
CA ARG A 67 -9.61 8.99 17.38
C ARG A 67 -10.04 10.31 16.74
N THR A 68 -9.92 11.39 17.48
CA THR A 68 -10.06 12.73 16.92
C THR A 68 -8.88 13.03 15.97
N HIS A 69 -9.05 13.94 15.03
CA HIS A 69 -7.99 14.39 14.13
C HIS A 69 -6.74 14.86 14.90
N LYS A 70 -6.92 15.64 15.98
CA LYS A 70 -5.83 16.11 16.84
C LYS A 70 -5.04 14.95 17.47
N GLN A 71 -5.74 13.93 17.97
CA GLN A 71 -5.10 12.72 18.53
C GLN A 71 -4.36 11.92 17.48
N ALA A 72 -4.93 11.80 16.28
CA ALA A 72 -4.30 11.10 15.17
C ALA A 72 -3.00 11.79 14.72
N MET A 73 -3.00 13.11 14.60
CA MET A 73 -1.80 13.91 14.26
C MET A 73 -0.72 13.87 15.35
N ALA A 74 -1.11 13.78 16.62
CA ALA A 74 -0.17 13.70 17.74
C ALA A 74 0.56 12.36 17.82
N ASP A 75 -0.01 11.29 17.26
CA ASP A 75 0.61 9.96 17.16
C ASP A 75 1.25 9.81 15.76
N GLY A 76 2.52 10.12 15.65
CA GLY A 76 3.23 10.09 14.36
C GLY A 76 3.22 8.72 13.67
N ALA A 77 3.18 7.62 14.43
CA ALA A 77 3.08 6.27 13.86
C ALA A 77 1.68 6.01 13.27
N TRP A 78 0.65 6.46 13.96
CA TRP A 78 -0.74 6.37 13.47
C TRP A 78 -0.93 7.28 12.26
N TRP A 79 -0.47 8.53 12.35
CA TRP A 79 -0.54 9.49 11.25
C TRP A 79 0.17 8.98 10.00
N GLY A 80 1.36 8.37 10.16
CA GLY A 80 2.08 7.73 9.05
C GLY A 80 1.24 6.68 8.33
N ARG A 81 0.56 5.81 9.09
CA ARG A 81 -0.33 4.77 8.53
C ARG A 81 -1.54 5.36 7.81
N LEU A 82 -2.12 6.45 8.34
CA LEU A 82 -3.23 7.14 7.68
C LEU A 82 -2.80 7.75 6.34
N VAL A 83 -1.64 8.41 6.31
CA VAL A 83 -1.10 9.01 5.08
C VAL A 83 -0.75 7.93 4.06
N GLU A 84 -0.10 6.85 4.48
CA GLU A 84 0.21 5.71 3.62
C GLU A 84 -1.07 5.09 3.05
N ASN A 85 -2.10 4.85 3.89
CA ASN A 85 -3.37 4.34 3.42
C ASN A 85 -4.07 5.31 2.46
N ALA A 86 -4.01 6.62 2.70
CA ALA A 86 -4.59 7.63 1.81
C ALA A 86 -3.95 7.60 0.42
N VAL A 87 -2.60 7.52 0.37
CA VAL A 87 -1.88 7.40 -0.92
C VAL A 87 -2.30 6.12 -1.64
N GLY A 88 -2.34 4.99 -0.95
CA GLY A 88 -2.77 3.73 -1.55
C GLY A 88 -4.23 3.75 -2.01
N ALA A 89 -5.13 4.35 -1.23
CA ALA A 89 -6.53 4.52 -1.62
C ALA A 89 -6.66 5.41 -2.87
N HIS A 90 -5.88 6.51 -2.95
CA HIS A 90 -5.83 7.37 -4.14
C HIS A 90 -5.39 6.60 -5.39
N LEU A 91 -4.37 5.75 -5.26
CA LEU A 91 -3.90 4.90 -6.35
C LEU A 91 -4.96 3.88 -6.76
N LEU A 92 -5.57 3.15 -5.81
CA LEU A 92 -6.59 2.14 -6.10
C LEU A 92 -7.85 2.73 -6.74
N ASN A 93 -8.32 3.89 -6.26
CA ASN A 93 -9.51 4.54 -6.78
C ASN A 93 -9.28 5.24 -8.12
N GLY A 94 -8.07 5.76 -8.36
CA GLY A 94 -7.76 6.58 -9.53
C GLY A 94 -7.13 5.83 -10.70
N LEU A 95 -6.56 4.65 -10.48
CA LEU A 95 -5.89 3.88 -11.53
C LEU A 95 -6.80 2.76 -12.05
N PRO A 96 -7.18 2.76 -13.35
CA PRO A 96 -7.96 1.67 -13.94
C PRO A 96 -7.23 0.32 -13.84
N ALA A 97 -7.82 -0.64 -13.12
CA ALA A 97 -7.23 -1.96 -12.89
C ALA A 97 -6.97 -2.77 -14.17
N ALA A 98 -7.66 -2.44 -15.27
CA ALA A 98 -7.40 -3.05 -16.58
C ALA A 98 -6.01 -2.70 -17.15
N ASN A 99 -5.45 -1.54 -16.77
CA ASN A 99 -4.21 -1.00 -17.32
C ASN A 99 -3.08 -0.96 -16.29
N PHE A 100 -3.41 -0.85 -15.02
CA PHE A 100 -2.45 -0.67 -13.94
C PHE A 100 -2.53 -1.79 -12.91
N GLY A 101 -1.37 -2.24 -12.45
CA GLY A 101 -1.26 -3.06 -11.25
C GLY A 101 -0.76 -2.23 -10.08
N VAL A 102 -1.42 -2.32 -8.93
CA VAL A 102 -0.95 -1.73 -7.67
C VAL A 102 -0.56 -2.84 -6.72
N THR A 103 0.68 -2.89 -6.33
CA THR A 103 1.29 -3.94 -5.51
C THR A 103 2.19 -3.29 -4.45
N TYR A 104 2.84 -4.08 -3.60
CA TYR A 104 3.93 -3.62 -2.73
C TYR A 104 5.17 -4.47 -2.98
N TRP A 105 6.34 -4.03 -2.50
CA TRP A 105 7.55 -4.83 -2.59
C TRP A 105 8.23 -4.98 -1.24
N ARG A 106 8.81 -6.17 -1.02
CA ARG A 106 9.57 -6.47 0.19
C ARG A 106 10.67 -7.49 -0.09
N ASP A 107 11.84 -7.23 0.52
CA ASP A 107 12.99 -8.14 0.53
C ASP A 107 13.68 -8.08 1.91
N GLY A 108 13.45 -9.09 2.73
CA GLY A 108 13.85 -9.08 4.14
C GLY A 108 13.16 -7.97 4.92
N ASP A 109 13.97 -7.06 5.48
CA ASP A 109 13.49 -5.90 6.25
C ASP A 109 13.29 -4.64 5.40
N ARG A 110 13.60 -4.70 4.10
CA ARG A 110 13.43 -3.59 3.16
C ARG A 110 12.08 -3.70 2.49
N GLU A 111 11.32 -2.62 2.52
CA GLU A 111 9.98 -2.54 1.95
C GLU A 111 9.84 -1.28 1.10
N VAL A 112 9.02 -1.36 0.06
CA VAL A 112 8.50 -0.24 -0.72
C VAL A 112 6.99 -0.27 -0.58
N ASP A 113 6.40 0.85 -0.18
CA ASP A 113 4.99 0.93 0.16
C ASP A 113 4.08 0.57 -0.99
N PHE A 114 4.35 1.13 -2.18
CA PHE A 114 3.57 0.83 -3.38
C PHE A 114 4.49 0.63 -4.58
N VAL A 115 4.12 -0.35 -5.41
CA VAL A 115 4.71 -0.54 -6.73
C VAL A 115 3.58 -0.50 -7.75
N VAL A 116 3.60 0.51 -8.59
CA VAL A 116 2.65 0.65 -9.70
C VAL A 116 3.30 0.10 -10.95
N SER A 117 2.55 -0.66 -11.74
CA SER A 117 3.01 -1.21 -13.01
C SER A 117 2.01 -0.96 -14.13
N GLN A 118 2.51 -0.62 -15.33
CA GLN A 118 1.72 -0.46 -16.55
C GLN A 118 2.54 -1.01 -17.73
N GLY A 119 2.11 -2.12 -18.27
CA GLY A 119 2.89 -2.81 -19.31
C GLY A 119 4.30 -3.15 -18.82
N THR A 120 5.32 -2.57 -19.43
CA THR A 120 6.73 -2.75 -19.06
C THR A 120 7.24 -1.71 -18.07
N GLN A 121 6.49 -0.65 -17.84
CA GLN A 121 6.86 0.44 -16.92
C GLN A 121 6.55 0.08 -15.48
N VAL A 122 7.42 0.49 -14.57
CA VAL A 122 7.31 0.21 -13.14
C VAL A 122 7.73 1.44 -12.34
N TRP A 123 6.94 1.81 -11.36
CA TRP A 123 7.20 2.90 -10.43
C TRP A 123 7.15 2.36 -8.99
N ALA A 124 8.17 2.67 -8.22
CA ALA A 124 8.23 2.34 -6.79
C ALA A 124 8.02 3.61 -5.98
N ILE A 125 7.09 3.58 -5.05
CA ILE A 125 6.63 4.73 -4.29
C ILE A 125 6.81 4.44 -2.81
N GLU A 126 7.57 5.28 -2.14
CA GLU A 126 7.69 5.33 -0.68
C GLU A 126 6.89 6.52 -0.17
N VAL A 127 6.19 6.37 0.95
CA VAL A 127 5.35 7.40 1.56
C VAL A 127 5.93 7.84 2.90
N LYS A 128 6.06 9.15 3.11
CA LYS A 128 6.50 9.72 4.38
C LYS A 128 5.58 10.85 4.80
N SER A 129 4.95 10.71 5.95
CA SER A 129 4.03 11.73 6.51
C SER A 129 4.74 12.87 7.25
N GLY A 130 6.06 12.82 7.36
CA GLY A 130 6.88 13.80 8.10
C GLY A 130 8.26 13.94 7.48
N ARG A 131 9.30 14.12 8.30
CA ARG A 131 10.67 14.26 7.81
C ARG A 131 11.12 13.03 7.02
N PRO A 132 11.97 13.21 6.00
CA PRO A 132 12.53 12.10 5.25
C PRO A 132 13.29 11.16 6.21
N GLY A 133 12.96 9.88 6.11
CA GLY A 133 13.63 8.80 6.84
C GLY A 133 14.57 8.02 5.93
N LYS A 134 15.00 6.83 6.39
CA LYS A 134 15.77 5.92 5.55
C LYS A 134 14.97 5.48 4.32
N LEU A 135 15.58 5.55 3.14
CA LEU A 135 15.00 5.15 1.86
C LEU A 135 15.60 3.81 1.37
N SER A 136 16.09 2.99 2.30
CA SER A 136 16.76 1.72 1.98
C SER A 136 15.90 0.75 1.17
N GLY A 137 14.57 0.83 1.28
CA GLY A 137 13.64 0.07 0.45
C GLY A 137 13.69 0.50 -1.00
N LEU A 138 13.59 1.80 -1.28
CA LEU A 138 13.68 2.34 -2.63
C LEU A 138 15.05 2.08 -3.27
N GLU A 139 16.12 2.24 -2.51
CA GLU A 139 17.49 1.98 -2.98
C GLU A 139 17.66 0.51 -3.38
N ALA A 140 17.23 -0.41 -2.54
CA ALA A 140 17.28 -1.83 -2.82
C ALA A 140 16.39 -2.23 -4.01
N PHE A 141 15.20 -1.63 -4.11
CA PHE A 141 14.30 -1.84 -5.24
C PHE A 141 14.95 -1.37 -6.54
N ARG A 142 15.54 -0.16 -6.55
CA ARG A 142 16.23 0.39 -7.72
C ARG A 142 17.42 -0.46 -8.16
N GLN A 143 18.18 -1.00 -7.21
CA GLN A 143 19.29 -1.93 -7.52
C GLN A 143 18.77 -3.20 -8.20
N ARG A 144 17.65 -3.76 -7.72
CA ARG A 144 17.05 -4.98 -8.27
C ARG A 144 16.32 -4.76 -9.59
N TYR A 145 15.72 -3.57 -9.76
CA TYR A 145 14.95 -3.17 -10.94
C TYR A 145 15.46 -1.84 -11.51
N PRO A 146 16.62 -1.80 -12.20
CA PRO A 146 17.29 -0.56 -12.60
C PRO A 146 16.48 0.32 -13.56
N LYS A 147 15.50 -0.28 -14.27
CA LYS A 147 14.60 0.44 -15.18
C LYS A 147 13.37 1.04 -14.48
N ALA A 148 13.18 0.75 -13.21
CA ALA A 148 12.07 1.30 -12.45
C ALA A 148 12.33 2.77 -12.08
N ARG A 149 11.28 3.58 -12.12
CA ARG A 149 11.30 4.93 -11.58
C ARG A 149 11.01 4.86 -10.08
N VAL A 150 11.69 5.66 -9.28
CA VAL A 150 11.49 5.68 -7.82
C VAL A 150 11.03 7.04 -7.37
N TRP A 151 10.01 7.10 -6.54
CA TRP A 151 9.41 8.33 -6.03
C TRP A 151 9.28 8.29 -4.52
N LEU A 152 9.41 9.47 -3.93
CA LEU A 152 9.05 9.74 -2.55
C LEU A 152 7.82 10.67 -2.57
N VAL A 153 6.74 10.27 -1.88
CA VAL A 153 5.54 11.07 -1.68
C VAL A 153 5.51 11.57 -0.24
N GLY A 154 5.42 12.87 -0.04
CA GLY A 154 5.65 13.51 1.24
C GLY A 154 7.12 13.50 1.67
N GLY A 155 7.42 13.97 2.87
CA GLY A 155 8.75 13.85 3.49
C GLY A 155 9.91 14.47 2.70
N GLY A 156 9.66 15.50 1.88
CA GLY A 156 10.69 16.14 1.04
C GLY A 156 10.72 15.63 -0.41
N GLY A 157 9.83 14.72 -0.77
CA GLY A 157 9.55 14.33 -2.16
C GLY A 157 8.41 15.16 -2.76
N VAL A 158 7.56 14.51 -3.55
CA VAL A 158 6.31 15.12 -4.05
C VAL A 158 5.44 15.51 -2.87
N ASP A 159 4.97 16.77 -2.85
CA ASP A 159 4.10 17.24 -1.77
C ASP A 159 2.79 16.45 -1.72
N LEU A 160 2.30 16.13 -0.51
CA LEU A 160 1.08 15.34 -0.34
C LEU A 160 -0.15 16.04 -0.92
N GLU A 161 -0.26 17.38 -0.76
CA GLU A 161 -1.38 18.12 -1.32
C GLU A 161 -1.32 18.08 -2.85
N GLU A 162 -0.15 18.32 -3.44
CA GLU A 162 0.05 18.21 -4.89
C GLU A 162 -0.30 16.81 -5.39
N PHE A 163 0.13 15.76 -4.65
CA PHE A 163 -0.14 14.37 -5.01
C PHE A 163 -1.64 14.06 -5.07
N PHE A 164 -2.42 14.54 -4.08
CA PHE A 164 -3.85 14.27 -4.01
C PHE A 164 -4.71 15.16 -4.93
N LEU A 165 -4.23 16.36 -5.28
CA LEU A 165 -4.95 17.27 -6.18
C LEU A 165 -4.93 16.82 -7.65
N ARG A 166 -3.96 16.00 -8.03
CA ARG A 166 -3.86 15.46 -9.39
C ARG A 166 -4.55 14.11 -9.52
N PRO A 167 -5.24 13.83 -10.63
CA PRO A 167 -5.68 12.47 -10.94
C PRO A 167 -4.50 11.49 -10.85
N ALA A 168 -4.74 10.31 -10.28
CA ALA A 168 -3.67 9.32 -10.10
C ALA A 168 -2.99 8.94 -11.43
N THR A 169 -3.75 8.89 -12.53
CA THR A 169 -3.24 8.57 -13.89
C THR A 169 -2.16 9.54 -14.36
N ASP A 170 -2.25 10.83 -14.00
CA ASP A 170 -1.35 11.87 -14.49
C ASP A 170 0.08 11.72 -13.94
N TRP A 171 0.23 10.96 -12.87
CA TRP A 171 1.53 10.64 -12.28
C TRP A 171 2.31 9.57 -13.06
N PHE A 172 1.63 8.79 -13.91
CA PHE A 172 2.19 7.61 -14.57
C PHE A 172 2.20 7.72 -16.11
N ALA A 173 1.98 8.91 -16.62
CA ALA A 173 2.01 9.22 -18.04
C ALA A 173 3.47 9.26 -18.59
#